data_891ab89b4c763de5cd79b6242ed62518
#
_entry.id   891ab89b4c763de5cd79b6242ed62518
#
_cell.length_a   1.000
_cell.length_b   1.000
_cell.length_c   1.000
_cell.angle_alpha   90.00
_cell.angle_beta   90.00
_cell.angle_gamma   90.00
#
_symmetry.space_group_name_H-M   'P 1'
#
loop_
_entity.id
_entity.type
_entity.pdbx_description
1 polymer ?
#
loop_
_entity_poly.entity_id
_entity_poly.type
_entity_poly.pdbx_seq_one_letter_code
_entity_poly.pdbx_strand_id
1 'polypeptide(L)'
;MISGDDAAVAPLLVGASAGGTAVELRVLGPVEAVVGGRPVDLGPPKQRALLTLLASRVGRPVAVDVLLEALWAGTPPPAALASLRAYVANLRRVLEPDRAPRAPATVLRTYAAGYLLDSHHVEVDVHRFIGHATAGRDAWRGGDPQRALSEFEAGLA
;
A
#
# COMPACT_ATOMS: atom_id res chain seq x y z
N MET A 1 33.93 6.77 -19.46
CA MET A 1 33.89 6.60 -18.00
C MET A 1 32.50 7.02 -17.52
N ILE A 2 31.54 6.09 -17.45
CA ILE A 2 30.17 6.35 -17.04
C ILE A 2 29.94 5.46 -15.82
N SER A 3 29.94 6.10 -14.64
CA SER A 3 29.57 5.44 -13.39
C SER A 3 28.07 5.21 -13.38
N GLY A 4 27.68 3.95 -13.45
CA GLY A 4 26.31 3.53 -13.20
C GLY A 4 26.06 3.55 -11.69
N ASP A 5 25.11 4.37 -11.28
CA ASP A 5 24.55 4.37 -9.92
C ASP A 5 23.55 3.21 -9.84
N ASP A 6 24.04 2.06 -9.40
CA ASP A 6 23.25 0.86 -9.16
C ASP A 6 22.59 1.01 -7.79
N ALA A 7 21.42 1.66 -7.79
CA ALA A 7 20.58 1.75 -6.60
C ALA A 7 20.07 0.36 -6.24
N ALA A 8 20.83 -0.36 -5.42
CA ALA A 8 20.46 -1.64 -4.85
C ALA A 8 19.12 -1.51 -4.10
N VAL A 9 18.09 -2.11 -4.67
CA VAL A 9 16.81 -2.35 -3.98
C VAL A 9 17.08 -3.40 -2.91
N ALA A 10 17.26 -2.94 -1.69
CA ALA A 10 17.41 -3.82 -0.53
C ALA A 10 16.17 -4.71 -0.40
N PRO A 11 16.32 -6.03 -0.14
CA PRO A 11 15.19 -6.91 0.10
C PRO A 11 14.52 -6.48 1.42
N LEU A 12 13.25 -6.07 1.32
CA LEU A 12 12.40 -5.84 2.47
C LEU A 12 12.18 -7.19 3.18
N LEU A 13 12.82 -7.37 4.31
CA LEU A 13 12.61 -8.50 5.20
C LEU A 13 11.14 -8.50 5.64
N VAL A 14 10.43 -9.56 5.28
CA VAL A 14 9.12 -9.88 5.83
C VAL A 14 9.30 -10.19 7.31
N GLY A 15 9.17 -9.17 8.14
CA GLY A 15 9.16 -9.30 9.60
C GLY A 15 7.76 -9.59 10.07
N ALA A 16 7.55 -10.77 10.67
CA ALA A 16 6.31 -11.13 11.35
C ALA A 16 5.98 -10.07 12.41
N SER A 17 4.89 -9.33 12.23
CA SER A 17 4.43 -8.30 13.17
C SER A 17 3.89 -8.93 14.43
N ALA A 18 4.53 -8.64 15.56
CA ALA A 18 3.96 -8.88 16.87
C ALA A 18 2.83 -7.86 17.15
N GLY A 19 1.57 -8.33 17.24
CA GLY A 19 0.54 -7.68 18.04
C GLY A 19 -0.27 -6.54 17.44
N GLY A 20 -0.15 -6.23 16.15
CA GLY A 20 -1.03 -5.25 15.48
C GLY A 20 -2.05 -5.95 14.57
N THR A 21 -3.26 -5.42 14.46
CA THR A 21 -4.25 -5.90 13.49
C THR A 21 -3.67 -5.76 12.09
N ALA A 22 -3.33 -6.87 11.44
CA ALA A 22 -2.77 -6.87 10.09
C ALA A 22 -3.83 -6.34 9.11
N VAL A 23 -3.44 -5.38 8.28
CA VAL A 23 -4.26 -4.84 7.20
C VAL A 23 -3.75 -5.39 5.89
N GLU A 24 -4.59 -6.14 5.19
CA GLU A 24 -4.31 -6.61 3.84
C GLU A 24 -5.03 -5.71 2.83
N LEU A 25 -4.31 -5.17 1.86
CA LEU A 25 -4.88 -4.41 0.76
C LEU A 25 -4.76 -5.22 -0.54
N ARG A 26 -5.86 -5.36 -1.23
CA ARG A 26 -5.95 -5.97 -2.55
C ARG A 26 -6.20 -4.88 -3.56
N VAL A 27 -5.26 -4.72 -4.50
CA VAL A 27 -5.30 -3.66 -5.52
C VAL A 27 -5.08 -4.21 -6.95
N LEU A 28 -4.78 -5.50 -7.09
CA LEU A 28 -4.64 -6.16 -8.39
C LEU A 28 -5.99 -6.48 -9.06
N GLY A 29 -7.09 -6.24 -8.35
CA GLY A 29 -8.46 -6.38 -8.83
C GLY A 29 -9.32 -5.21 -8.32
N PRO A 30 -10.60 -5.46 -7.97
CA PRO A 30 -11.39 -4.50 -7.23
C PRO A 30 -10.68 -4.16 -5.92
N VAL A 31 -10.62 -2.84 -5.61
CA VAL A 31 -9.90 -2.37 -4.40
C VAL A 31 -10.66 -2.82 -3.15
N GLU A 32 -10.01 -3.67 -2.38
CA GLU A 32 -10.53 -4.23 -1.13
C GLU A 32 -9.52 -4.09 0.00
N ALA A 33 -10.02 -4.07 1.23
CA ALA A 33 -9.19 -4.18 2.42
C ALA A 33 -9.76 -5.22 3.38
N VAL A 34 -8.87 -5.96 4.02
CA VAL A 34 -9.17 -6.94 5.07
C VAL A 34 -8.43 -6.51 6.33
N VAL A 35 -9.16 -6.35 7.43
CA VAL A 35 -8.63 -5.93 8.72
C VAL A 35 -8.96 -7.01 9.75
N GLY A 36 -7.93 -7.60 10.37
CA GLY A 36 -8.13 -8.70 11.31
C GLY A 36 -8.90 -9.90 10.70
N GLY A 37 -8.67 -10.20 9.44
CA GLY A 37 -9.34 -11.29 8.71
C GLY A 37 -10.77 -10.97 8.24
N ARG A 38 -11.24 -9.72 8.36
CA ARG A 38 -12.58 -9.30 7.96
C ARG A 38 -12.54 -8.24 6.87
N PRO A 39 -13.30 -8.39 5.78
CA PRO A 39 -13.42 -7.34 4.77
C PRO A 39 -14.08 -6.10 5.37
N VAL A 40 -13.57 -4.92 5.01
CA VAL A 40 -14.10 -3.63 5.45
C VAL A 40 -14.58 -2.80 4.28
N ASP A 41 -15.64 -2.01 4.50
CA ASP A 41 -16.15 -1.09 3.48
C ASP A 41 -15.22 0.13 3.38
N LEU A 42 -14.61 0.29 2.22
CA LEU A 42 -13.71 1.39 1.90
C LEU A 42 -14.44 2.68 1.47
N GLY A 43 -15.75 2.66 1.39
CA GLY A 43 -16.56 3.85 1.08
C GLY A 43 -16.50 4.28 -0.40
N PRO A 44 -16.69 5.58 -0.68
CA PRO A 44 -16.90 6.11 -2.03
C PRO A 44 -15.68 5.98 -2.95
N PRO A 45 -15.86 6.06 -4.29
CA PRO A 45 -14.79 5.83 -5.27
C PRO A 45 -13.52 6.67 -5.05
N LYS A 46 -13.64 7.95 -4.70
CA LYS A 46 -12.48 8.81 -4.44
C LYS A 46 -11.70 8.42 -3.18
N GLN A 47 -12.39 7.89 -2.18
CA GLN A 47 -11.74 7.36 -0.98
C GLN A 47 -10.97 6.08 -1.28
N ARG A 48 -11.51 5.19 -2.11
CA ARG A 48 -10.80 4.00 -2.62
C ARG A 48 -9.61 4.40 -3.50
N ALA A 49 -9.77 5.37 -4.39
CA ALA A 49 -8.68 5.89 -5.21
C ALA A 49 -7.54 6.47 -4.37
N LEU A 50 -7.85 7.21 -3.29
CA LEU A 50 -6.86 7.69 -2.33
C LEU A 50 -6.06 6.53 -1.73
N LEU A 51 -6.75 5.48 -1.27
CA LEU A 51 -6.10 4.32 -0.67
C LEU A 51 -5.19 3.61 -1.69
N THR A 52 -5.64 3.45 -2.95
CA THR A 52 -4.84 2.86 -4.03
C THR A 52 -3.58 3.67 -4.33
N LEU A 53 -3.69 5.00 -4.39
CA LEU A 53 -2.54 5.89 -4.57
C LEU A 53 -1.50 5.73 -3.45
N LEU A 54 -1.97 5.64 -2.21
CA LEU A 54 -1.09 5.43 -1.06
C LEU A 54 -0.50 4.01 -1.04
N ALA A 55 -1.27 2.99 -1.43
CA ALA A 55 -0.83 1.61 -1.52
C ALA A 55 0.25 1.41 -2.60
N SER A 56 0.17 2.14 -3.72
CA SER A 56 1.22 2.12 -4.76
C SER A 56 2.56 2.67 -4.27
N ARG A 57 2.59 3.35 -3.15
CA ARG A 57 3.77 3.95 -2.52
C ARG A 57 3.87 3.62 -1.03
N VAL A 58 3.44 2.42 -0.64
CA VAL A 58 3.49 2.00 0.77
C VAL A 58 4.90 2.17 1.33
N GLY A 59 5.00 2.65 2.57
CA GLY A 59 6.27 2.98 3.20
C GLY A 59 6.90 4.31 2.73
N ARG A 60 6.28 5.03 1.79
CA ARG A 60 6.74 6.33 1.30
C ARG A 60 5.66 7.39 1.46
N PRO A 61 5.98 8.58 1.98
CA PRO A 61 5.01 9.64 2.11
C PRO A 61 4.60 10.20 0.74
N VAL A 62 3.32 10.54 0.61
CA VAL A 62 2.76 11.20 -0.57
C VAL A 62 2.25 12.59 -0.14
N ALA A 63 2.74 13.63 -0.79
CA ALA A 63 2.38 15.01 -0.48
C ALA A 63 0.89 15.29 -0.81
N VAL A 64 0.29 16.22 -0.06
CA VAL A 64 -1.13 16.57 -0.20
C VAL A 64 -1.45 17.10 -1.60
N ASP A 65 -0.58 17.93 -2.17
CA ASP A 65 -0.75 18.49 -3.52
C ASP A 65 -0.78 17.40 -4.60
N VAL A 66 0.12 16.42 -4.50
CA VAL A 66 0.15 15.23 -5.39
C VAL A 66 -1.14 14.43 -5.28
N LEU A 67 -1.67 14.25 -4.06
CA LEU A 67 -2.94 13.55 -3.86
C LEU A 67 -4.12 14.32 -4.42
N LEU A 68 -4.15 15.66 -4.23
CA LEU A 68 -5.20 16.51 -4.77
C LEU A 68 -5.18 16.49 -6.30
N GLU A 69 -4.02 16.63 -6.91
CA GLU A 69 -3.87 16.59 -8.37
C GLU A 69 -4.35 15.24 -8.93
N ALA A 70 -3.92 14.13 -8.35
CA ALA A 70 -4.28 12.80 -8.82
C ALA A 70 -5.77 12.49 -8.66
N LEU A 71 -6.37 12.86 -7.51
CA LEU A 71 -7.78 12.56 -7.24
C LEU A 71 -8.77 13.41 -8.04
N TRP A 72 -8.36 14.59 -8.51
CA TRP A 72 -9.20 15.50 -9.27
C TRP A 72 -8.65 15.80 -10.68
N ALA A 73 -7.75 14.98 -11.19
CA ALA A 73 -7.19 15.09 -12.54
C ALA A 73 -6.68 16.51 -12.87
N GLY A 74 -5.93 17.11 -11.94
CA GLY A 74 -5.33 18.43 -12.13
C GLY A 74 -6.27 19.63 -11.87
N THR A 75 -7.56 19.40 -11.59
CA THR A 75 -8.56 20.47 -11.34
C THR A 75 -9.29 20.28 -10.00
N PRO A 76 -8.58 20.41 -8.86
CA PRO A 76 -9.21 20.27 -7.57
C PRO A 76 -10.20 21.42 -7.28
N PRO A 77 -11.44 21.10 -6.85
CA PRO A 77 -12.39 22.13 -6.44
C PRO A 77 -11.94 22.81 -5.14
N PRO A 78 -12.49 23.97 -4.77
CA PRO A 78 -12.13 24.67 -3.53
C PRO A 78 -12.24 23.81 -2.26
N ALA A 79 -13.19 22.87 -2.22
CA ALA A 79 -13.38 21.95 -1.09
C ALA A 79 -12.52 20.69 -1.13
N ALA A 80 -11.62 20.51 -2.13
CA ALA A 80 -10.86 19.29 -2.33
C ALA A 80 -10.01 18.90 -1.10
N LEU A 81 -9.36 19.87 -0.46
CA LEU A 81 -8.56 19.62 0.74
C LEU A 81 -9.42 19.15 1.93
N ALA A 82 -10.59 19.73 2.12
CA ALA A 82 -11.53 19.30 3.16
C ALA A 82 -12.02 17.87 2.89
N SER A 83 -12.34 17.57 1.63
CA SER A 83 -12.73 16.22 1.18
C SER A 83 -11.62 15.21 1.40
N LEU A 84 -10.38 15.53 1.03
CA LEU A 84 -9.21 14.67 1.26
C LEU A 84 -9.05 14.34 2.75
N ARG A 85 -9.14 15.34 3.62
CA ARG A 85 -9.06 15.15 5.08
C ARG A 85 -10.18 14.25 5.62
N ALA A 86 -11.40 14.41 5.09
CA ALA A 86 -12.53 13.55 5.44
C ALA A 86 -12.28 12.09 4.99
N TYR A 87 -11.76 11.87 3.78
CA TYR A 87 -11.41 10.53 3.29
C TYR A 87 -10.33 9.88 4.17
N VAL A 88 -9.29 10.63 4.54
CA VAL A 88 -8.25 10.13 5.46
C VAL A 88 -8.84 9.77 6.82
N ALA A 89 -9.71 10.61 7.37
CA ALA A 89 -10.36 10.33 8.65
C ALA A 89 -11.24 9.07 8.61
N ASN A 90 -11.98 8.88 7.52
CA ASN A 90 -12.81 7.69 7.29
C ASN A 90 -11.95 6.43 7.11
N LEU A 91 -10.90 6.48 6.28
CA LEU A 91 -9.98 5.36 6.10
C LEU A 91 -9.32 4.95 7.42
N ARG A 92 -8.86 5.90 8.23
CA ARG A 92 -8.32 5.60 9.57
C ARG A 92 -9.30 4.85 10.45
N ARG A 93 -10.59 5.19 10.40
CA ARG A 93 -11.62 4.53 11.20
C ARG A 93 -11.85 3.08 10.76
N VAL A 94 -11.83 2.80 9.46
CA VAL A 94 -12.07 1.45 8.95
C VAL A 94 -10.84 0.57 8.98
N LEU A 95 -9.63 1.14 8.83
CA LEU A 95 -8.37 0.39 8.86
C LEU A 95 -7.84 0.15 10.29
N GLU A 96 -8.27 0.98 11.25
CA GLU A 96 -7.88 0.88 12.67
C GLU A 96 -9.13 0.98 13.58
N PRO A 97 -10.05 0.01 13.52
CA PRO A 97 -11.32 0.08 14.25
C PRO A 97 -11.13 0.10 15.78
N ASP A 98 -10.08 -0.55 16.28
CA ASP A 98 -9.79 -0.68 17.70
C ASP A 98 -8.88 0.44 18.22
N ARG A 99 -8.56 1.45 17.41
CA ARG A 99 -7.71 2.55 17.80
C ARG A 99 -8.38 3.39 18.89
N ALA A 100 -7.70 3.54 20.02
CA ALA A 100 -8.19 4.34 21.13
C ALA A 100 -8.46 5.80 20.71
N PRO A 101 -9.47 6.46 21.29
CA PRO A 101 -9.75 7.88 21.03
C PRO A 101 -8.49 8.74 21.25
N ARG A 102 -8.19 9.62 20.30
CA ARG A 102 -7.01 10.52 20.30
C ARG A 102 -5.65 9.83 20.16
N ALA A 103 -5.58 8.49 20.08
CA ALA A 103 -4.32 7.82 19.75
C ALA A 103 -3.88 8.18 18.32
N PRO A 104 -2.56 8.33 18.09
CA PRO A 104 -2.05 8.56 16.75
C PRO A 104 -2.39 7.37 15.83
N ALA A 105 -2.68 7.65 14.57
CA ALA A 105 -2.89 6.60 13.58
C ALA A 105 -1.56 5.92 13.25
N THR A 106 -1.56 4.58 13.20
CA THR A 106 -0.38 3.76 12.93
C THR A 106 -0.37 3.22 11.50
N VAL A 107 -1.52 2.91 10.93
CA VAL A 107 -1.66 2.39 9.57
C VAL A 107 -1.57 3.50 8.52
N LEU A 108 -2.43 4.50 8.62
CA LEU A 108 -2.44 5.68 7.75
C LEU A 108 -1.98 6.90 8.52
N ARG A 109 -0.68 7.17 8.45
CA ARG A 109 -0.02 8.23 9.24
C ARG A 109 -0.03 9.57 8.51
N THR A 110 -0.01 10.66 9.29
CA THR A 110 0.38 11.98 8.78
C THR A 110 1.90 12.08 8.84
N TYR A 111 2.53 12.50 7.76
CA TYR A 111 3.97 12.65 7.68
C TYR A 111 4.33 13.92 6.89
N ALA A 112 5.05 14.84 7.55
CA ALA A 112 5.37 16.16 6.97
C ALA A 112 4.13 16.83 6.35
N ALA A 113 4.19 17.18 5.06
CA ALA A 113 3.09 17.81 4.31
C ALA A 113 2.17 16.80 3.59
N GLY A 114 2.08 15.55 4.06
CA GLY A 114 1.33 14.51 3.37
C GLY A 114 0.90 13.34 4.24
N TYR A 115 0.65 12.20 3.59
CA TYR A 115 0.20 10.97 4.22
C TYR A 115 1.06 9.79 3.81
N LEU A 116 1.14 8.79 4.69
CA LEU A 116 1.94 7.59 4.55
C LEU A 116 1.12 6.37 4.96
N LEU A 117 1.04 5.36 4.12
CA LEU A 117 0.67 4.01 4.53
C LEU A 117 1.90 3.31 5.09
N ASP A 118 1.83 2.89 6.35
CA ASP A 118 2.98 2.30 7.05
C ASP A 118 3.14 0.84 6.64
N SER A 119 4.28 0.51 6.03
CA SER A 119 4.60 -0.84 5.54
C SER A 119 4.74 -1.90 6.64
N HIS A 120 4.87 -1.49 7.90
CA HIS A 120 4.90 -2.43 9.03
C HIS A 120 3.51 -2.92 9.45
N HIS A 121 2.46 -2.23 9.01
CA HIS A 121 1.08 -2.52 9.37
C HIS A 121 0.20 -2.92 8.18
N VAL A 122 0.72 -2.80 6.96
CA VAL A 122 -0.05 -3.03 5.72
C VAL A 122 0.71 -3.97 4.80
N GLU A 123 0.05 -5.05 4.40
CA GLU A 123 0.47 -5.89 3.28
C GLU A 123 -0.34 -5.52 2.04
N VAL A 124 0.32 -5.40 0.89
CA VAL A 124 -0.33 -5.09 -0.39
C VAL A 124 -0.04 -6.24 -1.36
N ASP A 125 -1.09 -6.78 -1.96
CA ASP A 125 -1.01 -7.92 -2.88
C ASP A 125 -0.05 -7.71 -4.05
N VAL A 126 0.03 -6.50 -4.59
CA VAL A 126 0.97 -6.16 -5.67
C VAL A 126 2.43 -6.33 -5.26
N HIS A 127 2.78 -6.08 -4.00
CA HIS A 127 4.16 -6.27 -3.53
C HIS A 127 4.50 -7.76 -3.38
N ARG A 128 3.55 -8.56 -2.88
CA ARG A 128 3.68 -10.02 -2.83
C ARG A 128 3.84 -10.57 -4.23
N PHE A 129 2.99 -10.16 -5.17
CA PHE A 129 3.10 -10.54 -6.58
C PHE A 129 4.46 -10.20 -7.19
N ILE A 130 4.95 -8.96 -7.00
CA ILE A 130 6.27 -8.53 -7.50
C ILE A 130 7.39 -9.38 -6.90
N GLY A 131 7.30 -9.71 -5.61
CA GLY A 131 8.26 -10.58 -4.92
C GLY A 131 8.34 -11.97 -5.59
N HIS A 132 7.21 -12.63 -5.75
CA HIS A 132 7.12 -13.93 -6.42
C HIS A 132 7.56 -13.86 -7.89
N ALA A 133 7.13 -12.84 -8.63
CA ALA A 133 7.52 -12.65 -10.02
C ALA A 133 9.04 -12.44 -10.18
N THR A 134 9.66 -11.77 -9.22
CA THR A 134 11.12 -11.59 -9.19
C THR A 134 11.84 -12.89 -8.87
N ALA A 135 11.41 -13.58 -7.81
CA ALA A 135 11.98 -14.88 -7.42
C ALA A 135 11.86 -15.92 -8.54
N GLY A 136 10.70 -15.96 -9.20
CA GLY A 136 10.47 -16.85 -10.35
C GLY A 136 11.40 -16.55 -11.53
N ARG A 137 11.62 -15.28 -11.87
CA ARG A 137 12.57 -14.90 -12.92
C ARG A 137 14.02 -15.26 -12.56
N ASP A 138 14.40 -15.09 -11.31
CA ASP A 138 15.75 -15.41 -10.85
C ASP A 138 15.99 -16.93 -10.84
N ALA A 139 15.00 -17.73 -10.40
CA ALA A 139 15.03 -19.18 -10.50
C ALA A 139 15.14 -19.65 -11.97
N TRP A 140 14.37 -19.06 -12.88
CA TRP A 140 14.46 -19.35 -14.31
C TRP A 140 15.84 -19.08 -14.87
N ARG A 141 16.43 -17.93 -14.58
CA ARG A 141 17.80 -17.57 -14.99
C ARG A 141 18.85 -18.47 -14.37
N GLY A 142 18.61 -18.97 -13.16
CA GLY A 142 19.47 -19.94 -12.46
C GLY A 142 19.34 -21.38 -12.97
N GLY A 143 18.47 -21.66 -13.95
CA GLY A 143 18.26 -22.98 -14.50
C GLY A 143 17.37 -23.88 -13.63
N ASP A 144 16.55 -23.32 -12.75
CA ASP A 144 15.57 -24.03 -11.92
C ASP A 144 14.13 -23.73 -12.38
N PRO A 145 13.64 -24.42 -13.44
CA PRO A 145 12.31 -24.16 -13.99
C PRO A 145 11.18 -24.60 -13.04
N GLN A 146 11.40 -25.59 -12.18
CA GLN A 146 10.38 -26.06 -11.24
C GLN A 146 10.11 -25.01 -10.17
N ARG A 147 11.17 -24.47 -9.58
CA ARG A 147 11.07 -23.36 -8.63
C ARG A 147 10.47 -22.10 -9.29
N ALA A 148 10.87 -21.80 -10.52
CA ALA A 148 10.31 -20.67 -11.26
C ALA A 148 8.79 -20.80 -11.41
N LEU A 149 8.30 -21.98 -11.80
CA LEU A 149 6.87 -22.23 -11.94
C LEU A 149 6.14 -22.09 -10.61
N SER A 150 6.67 -22.69 -9.54
CA SER A 150 6.09 -22.59 -8.20
C SER A 150 5.97 -21.13 -7.72
N GLU A 151 6.99 -20.32 -7.96
CA GLU A 151 6.96 -18.88 -7.60
C GLU A 151 5.92 -18.11 -8.40
N PHE A 152 5.80 -18.36 -9.71
CA PHE A 152 4.78 -17.70 -10.54
C PHE A 152 3.36 -18.10 -10.13
N GLU A 153 3.12 -19.38 -9.84
CA GLU A 153 1.81 -19.84 -9.35
C GLU A 153 1.47 -19.21 -7.99
N ALA A 154 2.43 -19.14 -7.07
CA ALA A 154 2.24 -18.48 -5.77
C ALA A 154 1.94 -16.98 -5.89
N GLY A 155 2.50 -16.31 -6.91
CA GLY A 155 2.23 -14.91 -7.20
C GLY A 155 0.83 -14.65 -7.73
N LEU A 156 0.19 -15.65 -8.35
CA LEU A 156 -1.15 -15.55 -8.95
C LEU A 156 -2.27 -16.02 -7.98
N ALA A 157 -1.92 -16.60 -6.86
CA ALA A 157 -2.86 -17.06 -5.82
C ALA A 157 -3.26 -15.92 -4.87
#